data_fcbb86d673176841eeb3ae1add019a3a
#
_entry.id   fcbb86d673176841eeb3ae1add019a3a
#
_cell.length_a   1.000
_cell.length_b   1.000
_cell.length_c   1.000
_cell.angle_alpha   90.00
_cell.angle_beta   90.00
_cell.angle_gamma   90.00
#
_symmetry.space_group_name_H-M   'P 1'
#
loop_
_entity.id
_entity.type
_entity.pdbx_description
1 polymer ?
#
loop_
_entity_poly.entity_id
_entity_poly.type
_entity_poly.pdbx_seq_one_letter_code
_entity_poly.pdbx_strand_id
1 'polypeptide(L)'
;MTAEIICVGTELLLGDIVNTNAQFLSRELAELGISVLHQHVIGDNPGRLRDLVKEAKSRSDLLVFSGGLGPTEDDLTKETVAEAFGDTLHFDEAEWQKIVDFFARTGRGGRTPTANNRKQAMVPTKGHKLPNAHGTAPGAWFEDDGCIAVLMPGVPREMKAMWAEDIRPVLLQRQNCTIHSKTLRVLGGESSIASKVSPLFASENPTAAIYCKTGESEIRVTARAATEAEAETACDARIAEFRKILGPNAYDVDVPGLEYTVVHLLQQKGLHAATAESCTGGLVAEKIINVPGSSEVFGYGFVTYAEAAKAKLLGVDPTLIEQYNVVSGPVAVAMAYGALRASGADLAVGITGIAGPGGALPGKPVGTVYLAGADARSGKAWLMRLELGGYAERSIIRTRAALYALDLLRRMALDIPPENAHPVPSKDVKPETLDI
;
A
#
# COMPACT_ATOMS: atom_id res chain seq x y z
N MET A 1 19.61 -5.03 16.59
CA MET A 1 19.00 -6.37 16.69
C MET A 1 18.69 -6.85 15.28
N THR A 2 19.06 -8.08 14.97
CA THR A 2 18.75 -8.77 13.71
C THR A 2 17.68 -9.81 13.95
N ALA A 3 16.81 -10.05 12.96
CA ALA A 3 15.71 -11.00 13.09
C ALA A 3 15.58 -11.92 11.88
N GLU A 4 15.00 -13.11 12.11
CA GLU A 4 14.48 -13.99 11.08
C GLU A 4 13.00 -14.28 11.34
N ILE A 5 12.20 -14.28 10.26
CA ILE A 5 10.78 -14.65 10.32
C ILE A 5 10.63 -16.08 9.80
N ILE A 6 9.96 -16.93 10.57
CA ILE A 6 9.78 -18.35 10.25
C ILE A 6 8.27 -18.64 10.25
N CYS A 7 7.70 -18.84 9.07
CA CYS A 7 6.30 -19.21 8.91
C CYS A 7 6.17 -20.71 8.72
N VAL A 8 5.41 -21.37 9.59
CA VAL A 8 5.22 -22.82 9.61
C VAL A 8 3.82 -23.12 9.10
N GLY A 9 3.74 -23.90 8.03
CA GLY A 9 2.49 -24.35 7.42
C GLY A 9 2.72 -24.90 6.02
N THR A 10 2.25 -26.10 5.77
CA THR A 10 2.39 -26.77 4.47
C THR A 10 1.60 -26.07 3.38
N GLU A 11 0.45 -25.45 3.70
CA GLU A 11 -0.39 -24.68 2.78
C GLU A 11 0.31 -23.44 2.20
N LEU A 12 1.27 -22.88 2.94
CA LEU A 12 2.11 -21.78 2.45
C LEU A 12 3.09 -22.26 1.37
N LEU A 13 3.66 -23.48 1.54
CA LEU A 13 4.57 -24.07 0.56
C LEU A 13 3.84 -24.50 -0.72
N LEU A 14 2.61 -24.96 -0.61
CA LEU A 14 1.78 -25.35 -1.75
C LEU A 14 1.23 -24.12 -2.52
N GLY A 15 1.29 -22.93 -1.92
CA GLY A 15 0.79 -21.71 -2.54
C GLY A 15 -0.73 -21.56 -2.44
N ASP A 16 -1.39 -22.34 -1.58
CA ASP A 16 -2.84 -22.28 -1.37
C ASP A 16 -3.25 -20.94 -0.72
N ILE A 17 -2.35 -20.36 0.08
CA ILE A 17 -2.56 -19.05 0.70
C ILE A 17 -1.32 -18.16 0.55
N VAL A 18 -1.56 -16.84 0.52
CA VAL A 18 -0.49 -15.84 0.51
C VAL A 18 0.06 -15.63 1.93
N ASN A 19 1.37 -15.60 2.09
CA ASN A 19 2.03 -15.35 3.37
C ASN A 19 1.91 -13.88 3.82
N THR A 20 0.72 -13.47 4.22
CA THR A 20 0.45 -12.10 4.72
C THR A 20 1.04 -11.85 6.11
N ASN A 21 1.29 -12.91 6.89
CA ASN A 21 1.90 -12.80 8.22
C ASN A 21 3.34 -12.34 8.13
N ALA A 22 4.15 -12.94 7.24
CA ALA A 22 5.53 -12.49 7.02
C ALA A 22 5.59 -11.03 6.56
N GLN A 23 4.70 -10.62 5.66
CA GLN A 23 4.62 -9.24 5.20
C GLN A 23 4.32 -8.28 6.37
N PHE A 24 3.35 -8.61 7.22
CA PHE A 24 2.99 -7.80 8.38
C PHE A 24 4.17 -7.71 9.36
N LEU A 25 4.73 -8.85 9.77
CA LEU A 25 5.84 -8.91 10.73
C LEU A 25 7.08 -8.18 10.23
N SER A 26 7.39 -8.25 8.93
CA SER A 26 8.51 -7.50 8.35
C SER A 26 8.33 -5.99 8.47
N ARG A 27 7.11 -5.49 8.29
CA ARG A 27 6.80 -4.07 8.48
C ARG A 27 6.92 -3.65 9.93
N GLU A 28 6.32 -4.41 10.84
CA GLU A 28 6.39 -4.16 12.28
C GLU A 28 7.82 -4.18 12.83
N LEU A 29 8.62 -5.18 12.43
CA LEU A 29 10.03 -5.26 12.83
C LEU A 29 10.84 -4.08 12.27
N ALA A 30 10.59 -3.68 11.03
CA ALA A 30 11.22 -2.52 10.44
C ALA A 30 10.84 -1.22 11.15
N GLU A 31 9.60 -1.09 11.65
CA GLU A 31 9.17 0.03 12.50
C GLU A 31 9.87 0.05 13.86
N LEU A 32 10.20 -1.12 14.39
CA LEU A 32 11.03 -1.25 15.59
C LEU A 32 12.54 -1.11 15.29
N GLY A 33 12.96 -0.94 14.01
CA GLY A 33 14.35 -0.89 13.57
C GLY A 33 15.12 -2.18 13.75
N ILE A 34 14.39 -3.27 13.79
CA ILE A 34 14.94 -4.60 13.81
C ILE A 34 15.13 -5.05 12.36
N SER A 35 16.37 -5.34 11.97
CA SER A 35 16.69 -5.74 10.61
C SER A 35 16.29 -7.20 10.36
N VAL A 36 15.32 -7.43 9.50
CA VAL A 36 14.97 -8.79 9.06
C VAL A 36 15.95 -9.23 7.98
N LEU A 37 16.76 -10.23 8.28
CA LEU A 37 17.78 -10.75 7.36
C LEU A 37 17.26 -11.89 6.50
N HIS A 38 16.38 -12.74 7.06
CA HIS A 38 15.82 -13.88 6.36
C HIS A 38 14.33 -14.06 6.65
N GLN A 39 13.61 -14.56 5.67
CA GLN A 39 12.25 -15.07 5.81
C GLN A 39 12.20 -16.51 5.33
N HIS A 40 11.66 -17.39 6.15
CA HIS A 40 11.53 -18.80 5.85
C HIS A 40 10.07 -19.21 5.82
N VAL A 41 9.74 -20.10 4.90
CA VAL A 41 8.51 -20.86 4.92
C VAL A 41 8.90 -22.34 5.03
N ILE A 42 8.33 -23.02 6.02
CA ILE A 42 8.62 -24.43 6.25
C ILE A 42 7.31 -25.19 6.47
N GLY A 43 7.25 -26.40 5.91
CA GLY A 43 6.13 -27.29 6.15
C GLY A 43 6.22 -27.95 7.52
N ASP A 44 5.12 -28.55 7.94
CA ASP A 44 4.94 -29.20 9.24
C ASP A 44 5.81 -30.46 9.37
N ASN A 45 7.11 -30.24 9.53
CA ASN A 45 8.14 -31.28 9.68
C ASN A 45 9.12 -30.93 10.82
N PRO A 46 9.09 -31.64 11.93
CA PRO A 46 9.87 -31.29 13.11
C PRO A 46 11.40 -31.39 12.89
N GLY A 47 11.87 -32.29 12.05
CA GLY A 47 13.31 -32.40 11.75
C GLY A 47 13.84 -31.19 11.00
N ARG A 48 13.16 -30.80 9.92
CA ARG A 48 13.52 -29.62 9.14
C ARG A 48 13.41 -28.33 9.97
N LEU A 49 12.35 -28.21 10.79
CA LEU A 49 12.18 -27.06 11.66
C LEU A 49 13.28 -26.97 12.71
N ARG A 50 13.66 -28.09 13.33
CA ARG A 50 14.78 -28.16 14.29
C ARG A 50 16.10 -27.69 13.69
N ASP A 51 16.41 -28.14 12.48
CA ASP A 51 17.66 -27.77 11.80
C ASP A 51 17.69 -26.27 11.48
N LEU A 52 16.56 -25.74 10.97
CA LEU A 52 16.40 -24.32 10.69
C LEU A 52 16.52 -23.47 11.97
N VAL A 53 15.87 -23.87 13.07
CA VAL A 53 15.92 -23.14 14.34
C VAL A 53 17.36 -23.07 14.88
N LYS A 54 18.11 -24.17 14.84
CA LYS A 54 19.51 -24.20 15.27
C LYS A 54 20.38 -23.26 14.44
N GLU A 55 20.20 -23.25 13.12
CA GLU A 55 20.93 -22.37 12.22
C GLU A 55 20.58 -20.91 12.47
N ALA A 56 19.30 -20.57 12.48
CA ALA A 56 18.82 -19.21 12.69
C ALA A 56 19.23 -18.64 14.07
N LYS A 57 19.16 -19.44 15.14
CA LYS A 57 19.59 -19.07 16.49
C LYS A 57 21.08 -18.70 16.55
N SER A 58 21.91 -19.32 15.70
CA SER A 58 23.36 -19.07 15.72
C SER A 58 23.77 -17.73 15.09
N ARG A 59 22.86 -17.06 14.37
CA ARG A 59 23.19 -15.85 13.58
C ARG A 59 22.24 -14.68 13.77
N SER A 60 21.13 -14.86 14.49
CA SER A 60 20.12 -13.81 14.67
C SER A 60 19.77 -13.63 16.14
N ASP A 61 19.48 -12.36 16.51
CA ASP A 61 19.11 -12.00 17.89
C ASP A 61 17.66 -12.32 18.20
N LEU A 62 16.79 -12.42 17.16
CA LEU A 62 15.35 -12.61 17.30
C LEU A 62 14.81 -13.57 16.22
N LEU A 63 14.11 -14.60 16.64
CA LEU A 63 13.37 -15.52 15.78
C LEU A 63 11.87 -15.30 15.98
N VAL A 64 11.15 -14.95 14.90
CA VAL A 64 9.72 -14.66 14.96
C VAL A 64 8.96 -15.74 14.20
N PHE A 65 8.20 -16.55 14.93
CA PHE A 65 7.45 -17.67 14.36
C PHE A 65 5.98 -17.31 14.18
N SER A 66 5.38 -17.83 13.10
CA SER A 66 3.93 -17.80 12.87
C SER A 66 3.46 -19.14 12.31
N GLY A 67 2.59 -19.83 13.04
CA GLY A 67 2.02 -21.12 12.67
C GLY A 67 2.57 -22.32 13.49
N GLY A 68 1.96 -23.49 13.29
CA GLY A 68 2.34 -24.74 13.95
C GLY A 68 2.04 -24.81 15.45
N LEU A 69 1.04 -24.02 15.94
CA LEU A 69 0.59 -24.01 17.34
C LEU A 69 -0.81 -24.63 17.52
N GLY A 70 -1.35 -25.25 16.50
CA GLY A 70 -2.66 -25.89 16.52
C GLY A 70 -2.71 -27.16 17.37
N PRO A 71 -3.86 -27.85 17.36
CA PRO A 71 -4.07 -29.05 18.17
C PRO A 71 -3.71 -30.36 17.44
N THR A 72 -3.24 -30.28 16.19
CA THR A 72 -2.97 -31.48 15.37
C THR A 72 -1.60 -32.08 15.71
N GLU A 73 -1.35 -33.32 15.31
CA GLU A 73 -0.10 -34.01 15.62
C GLU A 73 1.13 -33.39 14.95
N ASP A 74 0.91 -32.77 13.82
CA ASP A 74 1.91 -32.06 13.00
C ASP A 74 2.21 -30.63 13.49
N ASP A 75 1.40 -30.05 14.36
CA ASP A 75 1.67 -28.77 15.01
C ASP A 75 2.76 -28.93 16.10
N LEU A 76 4.03 -28.94 15.72
CA LEU A 76 5.16 -29.21 16.62
C LEU A 76 6.12 -28.02 16.79
N THR A 77 5.69 -26.83 16.43
CA THR A 77 6.56 -25.64 16.51
C THR A 77 7.01 -25.35 17.95
N LYS A 78 6.09 -25.40 18.89
CA LYS A 78 6.36 -25.08 20.31
C LYS A 78 7.36 -26.06 20.92
N GLU A 79 7.15 -27.35 20.72
CA GLU A 79 8.02 -28.43 21.21
C GLU A 79 9.42 -28.33 20.60
N THR A 80 9.50 -28.12 19.29
CA THR A 80 10.78 -28.04 18.57
C THR A 80 11.61 -26.84 19.01
N VAL A 81 10.96 -25.67 19.17
CA VAL A 81 11.66 -24.46 19.62
C VAL A 81 12.05 -24.57 21.10
N ALA A 82 11.19 -25.10 21.97
CA ALA A 82 11.52 -25.34 23.38
C ALA A 82 12.79 -26.20 23.51
N GLU A 83 12.86 -27.32 22.79
CA GLU A 83 14.07 -28.19 22.75
C GLU A 83 15.32 -27.41 22.31
N ALA A 84 15.22 -26.61 21.23
CA ALA A 84 16.34 -25.83 20.70
C ALA A 84 16.81 -24.70 21.62
N PHE A 85 15.93 -24.20 22.49
CA PHE A 85 16.22 -23.19 23.49
C PHE A 85 16.46 -23.77 24.90
N GLY A 86 16.69 -25.08 25.01
CA GLY A 86 16.99 -25.75 26.28
C GLY A 86 15.88 -25.63 27.32
N ASP A 87 14.64 -25.49 26.86
CA ASP A 87 13.44 -25.44 27.70
C ASP A 87 12.60 -26.72 27.55
N THR A 88 11.66 -26.89 28.43
CA THR A 88 10.65 -27.95 28.43
C THR A 88 9.25 -27.34 28.51
N LEU A 89 8.27 -28.11 28.11
CA LEU A 89 6.87 -27.70 28.22
C LEU A 89 6.18 -28.43 29.35
N HIS A 90 5.31 -27.75 30.08
CA HIS A 90 4.44 -28.34 31.06
C HIS A 90 2.97 -28.00 30.78
N PHE A 91 2.06 -28.83 31.29
CA PHE A 91 0.64 -28.61 31.15
C PHE A 91 0.17 -27.52 32.12
N ASP A 92 -0.53 -26.50 31.62
CA ASP A 92 -1.11 -25.40 32.41
C ASP A 92 -2.63 -25.58 32.51
N GLU A 93 -3.11 -25.92 33.68
CA GLU A 93 -4.55 -26.14 33.93
C GLU A 93 -5.37 -24.85 33.73
N ALA A 94 -4.82 -23.69 34.08
CA ALA A 94 -5.49 -22.41 33.89
C ALA A 94 -5.64 -22.08 32.39
N GLU A 95 -4.64 -22.41 31.59
CA GLU A 95 -4.72 -22.23 30.15
C GLU A 95 -5.70 -23.21 29.48
N TRP A 96 -5.72 -24.46 29.98
CA TRP A 96 -6.72 -25.44 29.58
C TRP A 96 -8.15 -24.93 29.84
N GLN A 97 -8.39 -24.36 31.03
CA GLN A 97 -9.71 -23.83 31.38
C GLN A 97 -10.11 -22.68 30.45
N LYS A 98 -9.17 -21.79 30.05
CA LYS A 98 -9.45 -20.75 29.06
C LYS A 98 -9.86 -21.33 27.72
N ILE A 99 -9.22 -22.40 27.27
CA ILE A 99 -9.58 -23.10 26.02
C ILE A 99 -11.02 -23.63 26.12
N VAL A 100 -11.37 -24.28 27.23
CA VAL A 100 -12.73 -24.77 27.51
C VAL A 100 -13.75 -23.63 27.47
N ASP A 101 -13.47 -22.53 28.15
CA ASP A 101 -14.33 -21.35 28.20
C ASP A 101 -14.48 -20.68 26.80
N PHE A 102 -13.42 -20.67 26.01
CA PHE A 102 -13.46 -20.17 24.65
C PHE A 102 -14.42 -21.00 23.76
N PHE A 103 -14.37 -22.32 23.85
CA PHE A 103 -15.29 -23.18 23.13
C PHE A 103 -16.73 -22.97 23.57
N ALA A 104 -16.98 -22.84 24.87
CA ALA A 104 -18.31 -22.59 25.42
C ALA A 104 -18.88 -21.24 24.96
N ARG A 105 -18.06 -20.18 24.95
CA ARG A 105 -18.46 -18.81 24.61
C ARG A 105 -18.71 -18.59 23.11
N THR A 106 -17.92 -19.21 22.25
CA THR A 106 -17.96 -18.93 20.80
C THR A 106 -19.09 -19.64 20.07
N GLY A 107 -19.90 -20.42 20.79
CA GLY A 107 -21.07 -21.08 20.19
C GLY A 107 -20.73 -22.05 19.05
N ARG A 108 -19.48 -22.45 18.92
CA ARG A 108 -19.04 -23.44 17.92
C ARG A 108 -19.65 -24.81 18.27
N GLY A 109 -21.00 -24.82 18.30
CA GLY A 109 -21.83 -26.01 18.30
C GLY A 109 -21.86 -26.79 19.62
N GLY A 110 -21.77 -26.14 20.80
CA GLY A 110 -21.81 -26.82 22.09
C GLY A 110 -20.71 -27.88 22.25
N ARG A 111 -19.65 -27.78 21.48
CA ARG A 111 -18.54 -28.74 21.48
C ARG A 111 -17.56 -28.42 22.60
N THR A 112 -17.36 -29.38 23.46
CA THR A 112 -16.20 -29.40 24.34
C THR A 112 -14.93 -29.58 23.52
N PRO A 113 -13.79 -28.99 23.96
CA PRO A 113 -12.50 -29.24 23.30
C PRO A 113 -12.23 -30.76 23.23
N THR A 114 -11.63 -31.19 22.14
CA THR A 114 -11.20 -32.59 22.00
C THR A 114 -9.93 -32.85 22.79
N ALA A 115 -9.60 -34.12 22.99
CA ALA A 115 -8.35 -34.49 23.71
C ALA A 115 -7.10 -33.84 23.08
N ASN A 116 -7.08 -33.67 21.76
CA ASN A 116 -5.97 -33.05 21.03
C ASN A 116 -5.76 -31.58 21.40
N ASN A 117 -6.80 -30.84 21.78
CA ASN A 117 -6.67 -29.46 22.23
C ASN A 117 -5.86 -29.33 23.53
N ARG A 118 -5.67 -30.39 24.32
CA ARG A 118 -4.82 -30.39 25.53
C ARG A 118 -3.36 -30.02 25.18
N LYS A 119 -2.89 -30.36 23.99
CA LYS A 119 -1.57 -29.96 23.50
C LYS A 119 -1.38 -28.45 23.45
N GLN A 120 -2.44 -27.70 23.16
CA GLN A 120 -2.38 -26.24 23.15
C GLN A 120 -2.14 -25.63 24.54
N ALA A 121 -2.56 -26.32 25.61
CA ALA A 121 -2.32 -25.92 26.99
C ALA A 121 -0.91 -26.25 27.54
N MET A 122 -0.02 -26.79 26.68
CA MET A 122 1.39 -26.94 27.01
C MET A 122 2.08 -25.59 26.88
N VAL A 123 2.75 -25.14 27.93
CA VAL A 123 3.40 -23.81 28.02
C VAL A 123 4.88 -23.95 28.42
N PRO A 124 5.75 -22.98 28.11
CA PRO A 124 7.16 -23.01 28.49
C PRO A 124 7.36 -23.12 30.02
N THR A 125 8.40 -23.85 30.42
CA THR A 125 8.76 -24.01 31.83
C THR A 125 9.68 -22.89 32.33
N LYS A 126 10.66 -22.48 31.51
CA LYS A 126 11.59 -21.39 31.80
C LYS A 126 11.17 -20.09 31.10
N GLY A 127 10.66 -20.21 29.88
CA GLY A 127 10.15 -19.11 29.08
C GLY A 127 8.79 -18.59 29.58
N HIS A 128 8.13 -17.82 28.73
CA HIS A 128 6.84 -17.19 29.03
C HIS A 128 5.76 -17.61 28.03
N LYS A 129 4.54 -17.85 28.51
CA LYS A 129 3.39 -17.95 27.61
C LYS A 129 2.93 -16.57 27.18
N LEU A 130 2.49 -16.44 25.92
CA LEU A 130 1.84 -15.25 25.39
C LEU A 130 0.33 -15.52 25.32
N PRO A 131 -0.52 -14.67 25.92
CA PRO A 131 -1.96 -14.90 25.93
C PRO A 131 -2.56 -14.83 24.53
N ASN A 132 -3.62 -15.60 24.28
CA ASN A 132 -4.42 -15.49 23.05
C ASN A 132 -5.89 -15.22 23.40
N ALA A 133 -6.29 -13.96 23.35
CA ALA A 133 -7.66 -13.55 23.61
C ALA A 133 -8.63 -13.87 22.44
N HIS A 134 -8.09 -14.14 21.26
CA HIS A 134 -8.84 -14.28 20.01
C HIS A 134 -8.93 -15.71 19.47
N GLY A 135 -8.22 -16.66 20.12
CA GLY A 135 -8.13 -18.06 19.70
C GLY A 135 -7.88 -19.00 20.88
N THR A 136 -7.49 -20.23 20.56
CA THR A 136 -7.27 -21.30 21.57
C THR A 136 -5.79 -21.60 21.81
N ALA A 137 -4.88 -21.21 20.91
CA ALA A 137 -3.48 -21.53 21.00
C ALA A 137 -2.71 -20.35 21.61
N PRO A 138 -2.21 -20.44 22.85
CA PRO A 138 -1.31 -19.45 23.41
C PRO A 138 0.01 -19.47 22.62
N GLY A 139 0.61 -18.29 22.46
CA GLY A 139 1.97 -18.16 21.97
C GLY A 139 2.99 -18.52 23.06
N ALA A 140 4.26 -18.39 22.69
CA ALA A 140 5.37 -18.65 23.60
C ALA A 140 6.53 -17.67 23.33
N TRP A 141 7.28 -17.39 24.37
CA TRP A 141 8.50 -16.60 24.36
C TRP A 141 9.62 -17.38 25.01
N PHE A 142 10.71 -17.59 24.32
CA PHE A 142 11.92 -18.26 24.80
C PHE A 142 13.11 -17.32 24.69
N GLU A 143 14.06 -17.45 25.61
CA GLU A 143 15.34 -16.75 25.58
C GLU A 143 16.46 -17.71 25.94
N ASP A 144 17.49 -17.74 25.12
CA ASP A 144 18.69 -18.54 25.36
C ASP A 144 19.88 -17.97 24.56
N ASP A 145 21.05 -17.90 25.19
CA ASP A 145 22.32 -17.44 24.60
C ASP A 145 22.21 -16.09 23.84
N GLY A 146 21.41 -15.15 24.35
CA GLY A 146 21.23 -13.84 23.74
C GLY A 146 20.26 -13.81 22.55
N CYS A 147 19.71 -14.94 22.16
CA CYS A 147 18.67 -15.06 21.14
C CYS A 147 17.30 -15.18 21.78
N ILE A 148 16.31 -14.51 21.18
CA ILE A 148 14.91 -14.56 21.57
C ILE A 148 14.12 -15.30 20.49
N ALA A 149 13.21 -16.19 20.89
CA ALA A 149 12.21 -16.77 20.01
C ALA A 149 10.79 -16.42 20.47
N VAL A 150 10.00 -15.85 19.58
CA VAL A 150 8.59 -15.54 19.83
C VAL A 150 7.70 -16.34 18.87
N LEU A 151 6.74 -17.08 19.44
CA LEU A 151 5.87 -17.98 18.69
C LEU A 151 4.44 -17.47 18.75
N MET A 152 3.82 -17.33 17.57
CA MET A 152 2.45 -16.83 17.40
C MET A 152 1.61 -17.79 16.55
N PRO A 153 0.28 -17.78 16.69
CA PRO A 153 -0.62 -18.54 15.84
C PRO A 153 -0.48 -18.19 14.35
N GLY A 154 -0.85 -19.13 13.47
CA GLY A 154 -0.89 -18.89 12.02
C GLY A 154 -2.06 -17.99 11.59
N VAL A 155 -3.16 -17.94 12.35
CA VAL A 155 -4.34 -17.12 12.03
C VAL A 155 -3.99 -15.63 12.12
N PRO A 156 -4.11 -14.85 11.01
CA PRO A 156 -3.62 -13.46 10.98
C PRO A 156 -4.21 -12.55 12.07
N ARG A 157 -5.49 -12.70 12.39
CA ARG A 157 -6.15 -11.90 13.42
C ARG A 157 -5.56 -12.15 14.81
N GLU A 158 -5.29 -13.41 15.15
CA GLU A 158 -4.73 -13.81 16.44
C GLU A 158 -3.27 -13.35 16.56
N MET A 159 -2.49 -13.59 15.52
CA MET A 159 -1.08 -13.20 15.43
C MET A 159 -0.89 -11.69 15.59
N LYS A 160 -1.68 -10.88 14.87
CA LYS A 160 -1.59 -9.41 14.91
C LYS A 160 -1.95 -8.86 16.29
N ALA A 161 -2.98 -9.41 16.95
CA ALA A 161 -3.36 -9.00 18.29
C ALA A 161 -2.25 -9.31 19.30
N MET A 162 -1.73 -10.54 19.29
CA MET A 162 -0.64 -10.96 20.17
C MET A 162 0.63 -10.15 19.94
N TRP A 163 0.96 -9.85 18.69
CA TRP A 163 2.07 -8.95 18.34
C TRP A 163 1.91 -7.58 18.98
N ALA A 164 0.75 -6.95 18.79
CA ALA A 164 0.49 -5.58 19.24
C ALA A 164 0.43 -5.46 20.76
N GLU A 165 -0.17 -6.45 21.44
CA GLU A 165 -0.46 -6.40 22.87
C GLU A 165 0.72 -6.91 23.72
N ASP A 166 1.39 -8.00 23.31
CA ASP A 166 2.35 -8.70 24.15
C ASP A 166 3.80 -8.61 23.67
N ILE A 167 4.05 -8.59 22.36
CA ILE A 167 5.42 -8.72 21.81
C ILE A 167 6.03 -7.36 21.50
N ARG A 168 5.33 -6.54 20.73
CA ARG A 168 5.83 -5.22 20.28
C ARG A 168 6.25 -4.32 21.44
N PRO A 169 5.47 -4.17 22.54
CA PRO A 169 5.86 -3.33 23.66
C PRO A 169 7.15 -3.80 24.36
N VAL A 170 7.33 -5.12 24.49
CA VAL A 170 8.53 -5.70 25.12
C VAL A 170 9.77 -5.47 24.25
N LEU A 171 9.65 -5.71 22.94
CA LEU A 171 10.76 -5.46 22.00
C LEU A 171 11.12 -3.97 21.94
N LEU A 172 10.14 -3.08 21.97
CA LEU A 172 10.37 -1.63 22.02
C LEU A 172 11.16 -1.20 23.26
N GLN A 173 10.83 -1.74 24.44
CA GLN A 173 11.57 -1.44 25.69
C GLN A 173 13.01 -1.95 25.67
N ARG A 174 13.32 -3.00 24.91
CA ARG A 174 14.67 -3.54 24.78
C ARG A 174 15.54 -2.75 23.80
N GLN A 175 14.95 -1.85 23.03
CA GLN A 175 15.68 -0.94 22.15
C GLN A 175 16.11 0.31 22.93
N ASN A 176 17.41 0.58 22.97
CA ASN A 176 17.96 1.81 23.60
C ASN A 176 17.77 3.06 22.71
N CYS A 177 16.91 3.02 21.70
CA CYS A 177 16.66 4.12 20.79
C CYS A 177 15.22 4.08 20.29
N THR A 178 14.68 5.25 19.98
CA THR A 178 13.40 5.40 19.30
C THR A 178 13.63 5.40 17.79
N ILE A 179 12.68 4.82 17.06
CA ILE A 179 12.68 4.78 15.61
C ILE A 179 11.42 5.43 15.11
N HIS A 180 11.59 6.32 14.13
CA HIS A 180 10.49 6.95 13.44
C HIS A 180 10.64 6.74 11.94
N SER A 181 9.53 6.51 11.25
CA SER A 181 9.53 6.36 9.79
C SER A 181 8.45 7.24 9.18
N LYS A 182 8.78 7.89 8.07
CA LYS A 182 7.83 8.62 7.22
C LYS A 182 7.93 8.13 5.78
N THR A 183 6.82 8.14 5.08
CA THR A 183 6.75 7.69 3.68
C THR A 183 6.42 8.85 2.77
N LEU A 184 7.39 9.28 1.98
CA LEU A 184 7.20 10.29 0.94
C LEU A 184 6.60 9.62 -0.31
N ARG A 185 5.48 10.16 -0.78
CA ARG A 185 4.81 9.72 -2.02
C ARG A 185 5.32 10.52 -3.20
N VAL A 186 5.71 9.82 -4.28
CA VAL A 186 6.35 10.44 -5.45
C VAL A 186 5.75 9.90 -6.73
N LEU A 187 5.31 10.78 -7.61
CA LEU A 187 4.87 10.42 -8.96
C LEU A 187 6.09 10.07 -9.84
N GLY A 188 6.00 8.95 -10.53
CA GLY A 188 7.02 8.47 -11.45
C GLY A 188 7.53 7.07 -11.12
N GLY A 189 8.27 6.52 -12.07
CA GLY A 189 8.87 5.19 -11.94
C GLY A 189 10.14 5.21 -11.10
N GLU A 190 10.39 4.12 -10.39
CA GLU A 190 11.52 3.92 -9.50
C GLU A 190 12.88 4.30 -10.11
N SER A 191 13.18 3.80 -11.31
CA SER A 191 14.46 4.07 -11.99
C SER A 191 14.69 5.57 -12.24
N SER A 192 13.65 6.28 -12.70
CA SER A 192 13.73 7.73 -12.95
C SER A 192 13.90 8.54 -11.67
N ILE A 193 13.27 8.11 -10.58
CA ILE A 193 13.40 8.75 -9.28
C ILE A 193 14.77 8.45 -8.69
N ALA A 194 15.16 7.17 -8.64
CA ALA A 194 16.42 6.72 -8.08
C ALA A 194 17.63 7.41 -8.75
N SER A 195 17.61 7.59 -10.08
CA SER A 195 18.69 8.27 -10.80
C SER A 195 18.91 9.72 -10.36
N LYS A 196 17.86 10.40 -9.90
CA LYS A 196 17.92 11.79 -9.44
C LYS A 196 18.40 11.93 -7.99
N VAL A 197 18.08 10.95 -7.14
CA VAL A 197 18.25 11.05 -5.68
C VAL A 197 19.13 9.93 -5.08
N SER A 198 19.85 9.16 -5.92
CA SER A 198 20.68 8.05 -5.47
C SER A 198 21.64 8.38 -4.31
N PRO A 199 22.28 9.56 -4.22
CA PRO A 199 23.16 9.88 -3.09
C PRO A 199 22.43 9.90 -1.74
N LEU A 200 21.13 10.19 -1.71
CA LEU A 200 20.34 10.26 -0.48
C LEU A 200 20.02 8.88 0.12
N PHE A 201 20.16 7.81 -0.68
CA PHE A 201 20.00 6.44 -0.20
C PHE A 201 21.25 5.85 0.49
N ALA A 202 22.40 6.49 0.36
CA ALA A 202 23.66 6.01 0.95
C ALA A 202 23.81 6.33 2.45
N SER A 203 22.87 7.06 3.03
CA SER A 203 22.92 7.44 4.45
C SER A 203 22.60 6.27 5.36
N GLU A 204 23.38 6.12 6.44
CA GLU A 204 23.13 5.09 7.46
C GLU A 204 22.04 5.50 8.46
N ASN A 205 21.86 6.80 8.71
CA ASN A 205 20.79 7.34 9.57
C ASN A 205 20.51 8.82 9.24
N PRO A 206 19.29 9.21 8.79
CA PRO A 206 18.18 8.33 8.44
C PRO A 206 18.50 7.45 7.23
N THR A 207 18.04 6.19 7.26
CA THR A 207 18.03 5.33 6.07
C THR A 207 16.87 5.72 5.16
N ALA A 208 17.00 5.44 3.87
CA ALA A 208 15.90 5.59 2.92
C ALA A 208 15.81 4.38 1.99
N ALA A 209 14.60 4.01 1.61
CA ALA A 209 14.34 2.95 0.64
C ALA A 209 13.21 3.36 -0.30
N ILE A 210 13.32 2.96 -1.58
CA ILE A 210 12.29 3.22 -2.59
C ILE A 210 11.52 1.95 -2.91
N TYR A 211 10.20 2.08 -3.05
CA TYR A 211 9.27 1.00 -3.38
C TYR A 211 8.42 1.40 -4.57
N CYS A 212 8.41 0.54 -5.59
CA CYS A 212 7.62 0.77 -6.81
C CYS A 212 6.15 0.43 -6.60
N LYS A 213 5.29 1.31 -7.11
CA LYS A 213 3.84 1.11 -7.24
C LYS A 213 3.44 1.37 -8.69
N THR A 214 2.20 1.06 -9.04
CA THR A 214 1.70 1.31 -10.40
C THR A 214 1.56 2.81 -10.67
N GLY A 215 2.54 3.39 -11.38
CA GLY A 215 2.55 4.81 -11.77
C GLY A 215 3.12 5.79 -10.74
N GLU A 216 3.51 5.32 -9.58
CA GLU A 216 4.13 6.11 -8.51
C GLU A 216 5.17 5.29 -7.74
N SER A 217 5.90 5.92 -6.85
CA SER A 217 6.85 5.29 -5.94
C SER A 217 6.68 5.83 -4.53
N GLU A 218 7.06 5.04 -3.56
CA GLU A 218 7.14 5.41 -2.14
C GLU A 218 8.61 5.47 -1.74
N ILE A 219 9.04 6.55 -1.10
CA ILE A 219 10.35 6.64 -0.46
C ILE A 219 10.12 6.62 1.04
N ARG A 220 10.46 5.49 1.68
CA ARG A 220 10.40 5.36 3.13
C ARG A 220 11.70 5.84 3.74
N VAL A 221 11.60 6.82 4.61
CA VAL A 221 12.71 7.37 5.40
C VAL A 221 12.54 6.90 6.83
N THR A 222 13.60 6.31 7.41
CA THR A 222 13.58 5.78 8.79
C THR A 222 14.78 6.32 9.55
N ALA A 223 14.53 6.98 10.66
CA ALA A 223 15.53 7.53 11.55
C ALA A 223 15.54 6.84 12.91
N ARG A 224 16.73 6.74 13.50
CA ARG A 224 16.96 6.32 14.90
C ARG A 224 17.50 7.49 15.70
N ALA A 225 16.95 7.73 16.90
CA ALA A 225 17.43 8.77 17.81
C ALA A 225 17.16 8.39 19.27
N ALA A 226 17.62 9.20 20.21
CA ALA A 226 17.35 9.00 21.64
C ALA A 226 15.88 9.26 21.98
N THR A 227 15.23 10.17 21.25
CA THR A 227 13.82 10.52 21.43
C THR A 227 13.06 10.45 20.10
N GLU A 228 11.74 10.27 20.18
CA GLU A 228 10.88 10.26 19.01
C GLU A 228 10.92 11.59 18.26
N ALA A 229 10.91 12.71 18.96
CA ALA A 229 10.98 14.05 18.36
C ALA A 229 12.27 14.28 17.56
N GLU A 230 13.40 13.76 18.04
CA GLU A 230 14.68 13.81 17.29
C GLU A 230 14.63 12.93 16.05
N ALA A 231 14.07 11.70 16.15
CA ALA A 231 13.92 10.80 15.03
C ALA A 231 12.97 11.38 13.97
N GLU A 232 11.84 11.94 14.39
CA GLU A 232 10.91 12.64 13.51
C GLU A 232 11.57 13.80 12.79
N THR A 233 12.28 14.67 13.52
CA THR A 233 13.02 15.80 12.95
C THR A 233 14.02 15.35 11.89
N ALA A 234 14.72 14.25 12.14
CA ALA A 234 15.69 13.70 11.19
C ALA A 234 15.00 13.17 9.92
N CYS A 235 13.82 12.52 10.07
CA CYS A 235 13.01 12.11 8.92
C CYS A 235 12.54 13.31 8.09
N ASP A 236 12.03 14.35 8.74
CA ASP A 236 11.56 15.56 8.07
C ASP A 236 12.66 16.28 7.30
N ALA A 237 13.85 16.39 7.90
CA ALA A 237 15.02 16.97 7.24
C ALA A 237 15.39 16.18 5.96
N ARG A 238 15.40 14.84 6.03
CA ARG A 238 15.69 13.98 4.88
C ARG A 238 14.61 14.07 3.81
N ILE A 239 13.34 14.11 4.18
CA ILE A 239 12.22 14.29 3.26
C ILE A 239 12.32 15.65 2.54
N ALA A 240 12.70 16.70 3.25
CA ALA A 240 12.92 18.02 2.65
C ALA A 240 14.01 18.00 1.56
N GLU A 241 15.09 17.23 1.76
CA GLU A 241 16.13 17.04 0.73
C GLU A 241 15.57 16.32 -0.52
N PHE A 242 14.79 15.26 -0.34
CA PHE A 242 14.11 14.59 -1.45
C PHE A 242 13.16 15.53 -2.19
N ARG A 243 12.33 16.29 -1.47
CA ARG A 243 11.39 17.26 -2.06
C ARG A 243 12.10 18.35 -2.85
N LYS A 244 13.25 18.82 -2.38
CA LYS A 244 14.05 19.84 -3.09
C LYS A 244 14.50 19.37 -4.48
N ILE A 245 14.82 18.09 -4.63
CA ILE A 245 15.29 17.51 -5.90
C ILE A 245 14.12 17.07 -6.78
N LEU A 246 13.10 16.44 -6.19
CA LEU A 246 11.98 15.85 -6.91
C LEU A 246 10.87 16.86 -7.25
N GLY A 247 10.90 18.03 -6.58
CA GLY A 247 9.94 19.10 -6.82
C GLY A 247 8.48 18.68 -6.61
N PRO A 248 7.55 19.17 -7.45
CA PRO A 248 6.13 18.90 -7.30
C PRO A 248 5.73 17.44 -7.44
N ASN A 249 6.61 16.57 -7.95
CA ASN A 249 6.34 15.13 -8.05
C ASN A 249 6.39 14.43 -6.69
N ALA A 250 7.11 14.97 -5.72
CA ALA A 250 7.06 14.55 -4.31
C ALA A 250 5.84 15.19 -3.63
N TYR A 251 4.68 14.55 -3.80
CA TYR A 251 3.40 15.21 -3.60
C TYR A 251 2.91 15.25 -2.16
N ASP A 252 3.17 14.21 -1.33
CA ASP A 252 2.69 14.18 0.05
C ASP A 252 3.49 13.19 0.91
N VAL A 253 3.22 13.17 2.23
CA VAL A 253 3.86 12.29 3.22
C VAL A 253 2.78 11.57 4.01
N ASP A 254 3.00 10.28 4.23
CA ASP A 254 2.15 9.41 5.06
C ASP A 254 0.68 9.35 4.65
N VAL A 255 0.40 9.58 3.36
CA VAL A 255 -0.95 9.46 2.80
C VAL A 255 -1.14 8.11 2.09
N PRO A 256 -2.35 7.52 2.10
CA PRO A 256 -2.63 6.26 1.42
C PRO A 256 -2.46 6.33 -0.11
N GLY A 257 -2.75 7.48 -0.72
CA GLY A 257 -2.67 7.70 -2.16
C GLY A 257 -2.90 9.15 -2.57
N LEU A 258 -2.69 9.42 -3.86
CA LEU A 258 -2.82 10.76 -4.43
C LEU A 258 -4.25 11.32 -4.31
N GLU A 259 -5.26 10.47 -4.34
CA GLU A 259 -6.66 10.84 -4.13
C GLU A 259 -6.90 11.51 -2.78
N TYR A 260 -6.22 11.07 -1.72
CA TYR A 260 -6.30 11.72 -0.39
C TYR A 260 -5.75 13.14 -0.44
N THR A 261 -4.57 13.31 -1.04
CA THR A 261 -3.98 14.64 -1.23
C THR A 261 -4.89 15.56 -2.05
N VAL A 262 -5.49 15.05 -3.12
CA VAL A 262 -6.42 15.82 -3.97
C VAL A 262 -7.66 16.27 -3.19
N VAL A 263 -8.34 15.35 -2.53
CA VAL A 263 -9.58 15.66 -1.78
C VAL A 263 -9.32 16.67 -0.67
N HIS A 264 -8.28 16.44 0.15
CA HIS A 264 -7.94 17.36 1.24
C HIS A 264 -7.54 18.75 0.71
N LEU A 265 -6.79 18.80 -0.40
CA LEU A 265 -6.42 20.07 -1.02
C LEU A 265 -7.63 20.84 -1.53
N LEU A 266 -8.58 20.16 -2.17
CA LEU A 266 -9.83 20.76 -2.64
C LEU A 266 -10.65 21.28 -1.47
N GLN A 267 -10.79 20.50 -0.39
CA GLN A 267 -11.46 20.93 0.85
C GLN A 267 -10.81 22.18 1.44
N GLN A 268 -9.49 22.18 1.60
CA GLN A 268 -8.75 23.32 2.15
C GLN A 268 -8.93 24.60 1.33
N LYS A 269 -9.09 24.47 0.02
CA LYS A 269 -9.24 25.61 -0.89
C LYS A 269 -10.70 25.95 -1.20
N GLY A 270 -11.66 25.18 -0.72
CA GLY A 270 -13.09 25.35 -1.03
C GLY A 270 -13.39 25.17 -2.52
N LEU A 271 -12.67 24.27 -3.20
CA LEU A 271 -12.81 24.01 -4.62
C LEU A 271 -13.59 22.72 -4.89
N HIS A 272 -14.35 22.69 -5.97
CA HIS A 272 -15.08 21.52 -6.43
C HIS A 272 -14.48 20.98 -7.72
N ALA A 273 -14.43 19.67 -7.84
CA ALA A 273 -13.92 18.98 -9.02
C ALA A 273 -14.99 18.11 -9.69
N ALA A 274 -14.84 17.91 -11.01
CA ALA A 274 -15.64 16.97 -11.80
C ALA A 274 -14.75 16.15 -12.74
N THR A 275 -15.20 14.94 -13.10
CA THR A 275 -14.49 14.06 -14.05
C THR A 275 -15.35 13.71 -15.25
N ALA A 276 -14.72 13.66 -16.45
CA ALA A 276 -15.31 13.11 -17.66
C ALA A 276 -14.44 11.99 -18.18
N GLU A 277 -14.88 10.76 -18.01
CA GLU A 277 -14.08 9.55 -18.19
C GLU A 277 -14.56 8.70 -19.36
N SER A 278 -13.62 8.30 -20.24
CA SER A 278 -13.85 7.31 -21.27
C SER A 278 -13.08 6.02 -20.97
N CYS A 279 -11.80 5.91 -21.31
CA CYS A 279 -11.04 4.67 -21.13
C CYS A 279 -10.81 4.28 -19.65
N THR A 280 -10.84 5.22 -18.72
CA THR A 280 -10.75 4.96 -17.27
C THR A 280 -12.05 4.42 -16.68
N GLY A 281 -13.21 4.75 -17.30
CA GLY A 281 -14.50 4.11 -16.98
C GLY A 281 -14.98 4.32 -15.55
N GLY A 282 -14.76 5.51 -14.98
CA GLY A 282 -15.15 5.86 -13.60
C GLY A 282 -14.04 5.63 -12.57
N LEU A 283 -12.84 5.20 -12.95
CA LEU A 283 -11.76 4.90 -12.01
C LEU A 283 -11.23 6.14 -11.28
N VAL A 284 -11.25 7.32 -11.92
CA VAL A 284 -10.86 8.57 -11.23
C VAL A 284 -11.91 8.96 -10.20
N ALA A 285 -13.18 8.90 -10.57
CA ALA A 285 -14.30 9.15 -9.67
C ALA A 285 -14.28 8.15 -8.50
N GLU A 286 -14.10 6.87 -8.77
CA GLU A 286 -13.99 5.81 -7.75
C GLU A 286 -12.88 6.11 -6.75
N LYS A 287 -11.68 6.46 -7.19
CA LYS A 287 -10.57 6.82 -6.31
C LYS A 287 -10.91 8.01 -5.42
N ILE A 288 -11.54 9.05 -5.97
CA ILE A 288 -11.95 10.24 -5.20
C ILE A 288 -12.98 9.86 -4.13
N ILE A 289 -14.04 9.10 -4.49
CA ILE A 289 -15.11 8.76 -3.54
C ILE A 289 -14.69 7.75 -2.46
N ASN A 290 -13.57 7.05 -2.63
CA ASN A 290 -13.00 6.21 -1.58
C ASN A 290 -12.41 7.03 -0.41
N VAL A 291 -12.22 8.35 -0.59
CA VAL A 291 -11.76 9.23 0.47
C VAL A 291 -12.93 9.75 1.29
N PRO A 292 -12.96 9.52 2.62
CA PRO A 292 -14.02 10.08 3.48
C PRO A 292 -14.11 11.61 3.35
N GLY A 293 -15.34 12.14 3.25
CA GLY A 293 -15.58 13.58 3.08
C GLY A 293 -15.48 14.08 1.63
N SER A 294 -15.20 13.22 0.66
CA SER A 294 -15.09 13.61 -0.75
C SER A 294 -16.36 14.23 -1.34
N SER A 295 -17.54 13.92 -0.77
CA SER A 295 -18.83 14.51 -1.20
C SER A 295 -18.90 16.03 -1.06
N GLU A 296 -18.05 16.63 -0.24
CA GLU A 296 -17.96 18.09 -0.08
C GLU A 296 -17.32 18.78 -1.30
N VAL A 297 -16.47 18.04 -2.06
CA VAL A 297 -15.66 18.60 -3.15
C VAL A 297 -15.88 17.92 -4.51
N PHE A 298 -16.63 16.82 -4.55
CA PHE A 298 -16.84 16.01 -5.74
C PHE A 298 -18.32 15.63 -5.89
N GLY A 299 -19.04 16.38 -6.74
CA GLY A 299 -20.46 16.14 -6.98
C GLY A 299 -20.78 15.36 -8.24
N TYR A 300 -19.89 15.37 -9.25
CA TYR A 300 -20.18 14.83 -10.58
C TYR A 300 -19.02 14.05 -11.17
N GLY A 301 -19.29 12.79 -11.53
CA GLY A 301 -18.41 11.95 -12.37
C GLY A 301 -19.16 11.44 -13.59
N PHE A 302 -18.74 11.87 -14.78
CA PHE A 302 -19.38 11.50 -16.04
C PHE A 302 -18.62 10.32 -16.68
N VAL A 303 -19.22 9.15 -16.72
CA VAL A 303 -18.68 8.01 -17.50
C VAL A 303 -19.30 8.07 -18.90
N THR A 304 -18.56 8.66 -19.83
CA THR A 304 -19.00 8.87 -21.22
C THR A 304 -18.25 7.94 -22.16
N TYR A 305 -18.48 6.62 -22.01
CA TYR A 305 -17.73 5.60 -22.74
C TYR A 305 -18.09 5.59 -24.24
N ALA A 306 -19.37 5.69 -24.56
CA ALA A 306 -19.84 5.79 -25.94
C ALA A 306 -19.70 7.25 -26.46
N GLU A 307 -19.53 7.40 -27.79
CA GLU A 307 -19.46 8.70 -28.45
C GLU A 307 -20.76 9.52 -28.26
N ALA A 308 -21.89 8.87 -28.39
CA ALA A 308 -23.20 9.49 -28.16
C ALA A 308 -23.38 10.03 -26.73
N ALA A 309 -22.75 9.38 -25.73
CA ALA A 309 -22.79 9.85 -24.35
C ALA A 309 -21.94 11.13 -24.18
N LYS A 310 -20.82 11.26 -24.88
CA LYS A 310 -19.99 12.47 -24.90
C LYS A 310 -20.78 13.68 -25.42
N ALA A 311 -21.47 13.48 -26.53
CA ALA A 311 -22.33 14.52 -27.11
C ALA A 311 -23.51 14.87 -26.18
N LYS A 312 -24.24 13.83 -25.71
CA LYS A 312 -25.47 14.03 -24.92
C LYS A 312 -25.22 14.66 -23.55
N LEU A 313 -24.21 14.21 -22.83
CA LEU A 313 -23.99 14.59 -21.42
C LEU A 313 -23.02 15.77 -21.28
N LEU A 314 -22.03 15.88 -22.17
CA LEU A 314 -20.98 16.88 -22.07
C LEU A 314 -21.06 17.95 -23.18
N GLY A 315 -21.95 17.77 -24.15
CA GLY A 315 -22.08 18.69 -25.30
C GLY A 315 -20.83 18.67 -26.23
N VAL A 316 -20.13 17.53 -26.31
CA VAL A 316 -19.04 17.35 -27.26
C VAL A 316 -19.64 17.33 -28.67
N ASP A 317 -19.15 18.21 -29.56
CA ASP A 317 -19.60 18.27 -30.95
C ASP A 317 -19.26 16.96 -31.67
N PRO A 318 -20.23 16.24 -32.25
CA PRO A 318 -19.96 15.03 -33.03
C PRO A 318 -18.97 15.25 -34.17
N THR A 319 -18.95 16.43 -34.76
CA THR A 319 -18.01 16.76 -35.85
C THR A 319 -16.54 16.71 -35.42
N LEU A 320 -16.24 17.01 -34.14
CA LEU A 320 -14.89 16.81 -33.57
C LEU A 320 -14.48 15.32 -33.55
N ILE A 321 -15.44 14.44 -33.25
CA ILE A 321 -15.18 13.00 -33.21
C ILE A 321 -14.96 12.45 -34.62
N GLU A 322 -15.77 12.92 -35.59
CA GLU A 322 -15.62 12.55 -37.02
C GLU A 322 -14.28 13.01 -37.58
N GLN A 323 -13.87 14.25 -37.29
CA GLN A 323 -12.66 14.85 -37.83
C GLN A 323 -11.38 14.34 -37.17
N TYR A 324 -11.33 14.22 -35.84
CA TYR A 324 -10.11 13.96 -35.05
C TYR A 324 -10.08 12.58 -34.40
N ASN A 325 -11.13 11.77 -34.52
CA ASN A 325 -11.36 10.53 -33.79
C ASN A 325 -11.66 10.77 -32.29
N VAL A 326 -12.38 9.82 -31.71
CA VAL A 326 -12.75 9.88 -30.26
C VAL A 326 -11.55 9.92 -29.34
N VAL A 327 -10.39 9.38 -29.75
CA VAL A 327 -9.12 9.44 -29.01
C VAL A 327 -8.27 10.55 -29.59
N SER A 328 -8.47 11.77 -29.11
CA SER A 328 -7.78 12.96 -29.59
C SER A 328 -7.78 14.09 -28.55
N GLY A 329 -6.84 15.02 -28.72
CA GLY A 329 -6.73 16.23 -27.89
C GLY A 329 -8.00 17.08 -27.91
N PRO A 330 -8.56 17.43 -29.11
CA PRO A 330 -9.80 18.19 -29.20
C PRO A 330 -10.96 17.59 -28.42
N VAL A 331 -11.14 16.26 -28.48
CA VAL A 331 -12.20 15.56 -27.76
C VAL A 331 -11.94 15.58 -26.25
N ALA A 332 -10.70 15.37 -25.79
CA ALA A 332 -10.38 15.45 -24.35
C ALA A 332 -10.65 16.82 -23.76
N VAL A 333 -10.28 17.88 -24.48
CA VAL A 333 -10.54 19.28 -24.08
C VAL A 333 -12.04 19.57 -24.06
N ALA A 334 -12.78 19.15 -25.08
CA ALA A 334 -14.23 19.32 -25.13
C ALA A 334 -14.93 18.57 -23.98
N MET A 335 -14.44 17.37 -23.62
CA MET A 335 -14.94 16.62 -22.46
C MET A 335 -14.69 17.37 -21.14
N ALA A 336 -13.50 17.93 -20.91
CA ALA A 336 -13.18 18.67 -19.70
C ALA A 336 -14.06 19.93 -19.56
N TYR A 337 -14.19 20.75 -20.61
CA TYR A 337 -15.08 21.90 -20.58
C TYR A 337 -16.55 21.51 -20.47
N GLY A 338 -16.95 20.40 -21.09
CA GLY A 338 -18.30 19.84 -20.96
C GLY A 338 -18.62 19.49 -19.52
N ALA A 339 -17.68 18.85 -18.84
CA ALA A 339 -17.82 18.50 -17.42
C ALA A 339 -17.94 19.76 -16.52
N LEU A 340 -17.12 20.79 -16.75
CA LEU A 340 -17.25 22.08 -16.04
C LEU A 340 -18.66 22.67 -16.19
N ARG A 341 -19.13 22.76 -17.44
CA ARG A 341 -20.46 23.35 -17.71
C ARG A 341 -21.60 22.55 -17.09
N ALA A 342 -21.51 21.22 -17.19
CA ALA A 342 -22.58 20.35 -16.71
C ALA A 342 -22.62 20.23 -15.17
N SER A 343 -21.48 20.37 -14.50
CA SER A 343 -21.36 20.22 -13.04
C SER A 343 -21.40 21.54 -12.28
N GLY A 344 -20.96 22.64 -12.91
CA GLY A 344 -20.69 23.89 -12.21
C GLY A 344 -19.45 23.85 -11.31
N ALA A 345 -18.59 22.82 -11.44
CA ALA A 345 -17.36 22.69 -10.64
C ALA A 345 -16.31 23.73 -11.04
N ASP A 346 -15.34 23.97 -10.15
CA ASP A 346 -14.20 24.88 -10.38
C ASP A 346 -13.17 24.29 -11.31
N LEU A 347 -12.95 22.97 -11.16
CA LEU A 347 -11.96 22.19 -11.90
C LEU A 347 -12.62 20.96 -12.53
N ALA A 348 -12.20 20.61 -13.74
CA ALA A 348 -12.61 19.33 -14.34
C ALA A 348 -11.48 18.68 -15.13
N VAL A 349 -11.52 17.36 -15.25
CA VAL A 349 -10.64 16.58 -16.14
C VAL A 349 -11.45 15.81 -17.16
N GLY A 350 -10.92 15.74 -18.41
CA GLY A 350 -11.50 14.98 -19.51
C GLY A 350 -10.46 13.95 -20.00
N ILE A 351 -10.85 12.66 -20.08
CA ILE A 351 -9.94 11.57 -20.37
C ILE A 351 -10.49 10.71 -21.51
N THR A 352 -9.72 10.57 -22.58
CA THR A 352 -10.01 9.62 -23.66
C THR A 352 -8.73 8.90 -24.09
N GLY A 353 -8.81 7.62 -24.47
CA GLY A 353 -7.60 6.87 -24.80
C GLY A 353 -7.83 5.42 -25.17
N ILE A 354 -6.75 4.76 -25.55
CA ILE A 354 -6.68 3.37 -26.00
C ILE A 354 -6.06 2.51 -24.88
N ALA A 355 -6.88 1.86 -24.08
CA ALA A 355 -6.41 1.03 -22.97
C ALA A 355 -6.04 -0.41 -23.38
N GLY A 356 -6.24 -0.79 -24.64
CA GLY A 356 -5.88 -2.12 -25.15
C GLY A 356 -6.83 -3.26 -24.72
N PRO A 357 -6.51 -4.52 -25.09
CA PRO A 357 -5.34 -4.92 -25.88
C PRO A 357 -5.39 -4.54 -27.36
N GLY A 358 -6.58 -4.25 -27.92
CA GLY A 358 -6.77 -3.80 -29.31
C GLY A 358 -7.09 -2.31 -29.39
N GLY A 359 -7.45 -1.84 -30.61
CA GLY A 359 -7.92 -0.46 -30.84
C GLY A 359 -6.82 0.53 -31.18
N ALA A 360 -5.59 0.07 -31.44
CA ALA A 360 -4.53 0.95 -31.94
C ALA A 360 -4.94 1.62 -33.24
N LEU A 361 -4.56 2.89 -33.41
CA LEU A 361 -4.81 3.72 -34.59
C LEU A 361 -3.47 4.20 -35.17
N PRO A 362 -3.43 4.63 -36.45
CA PRO A 362 -2.24 5.23 -36.99
C PRO A 362 -1.75 6.40 -36.12
N GLY A 363 -0.49 6.33 -35.69
CA GLY A 363 0.11 7.32 -34.79
C GLY A 363 -0.39 7.31 -33.32
N LYS A 364 -1.32 6.41 -32.96
CA LYS A 364 -1.88 6.27 -31.61
C LYS A 364 -1.86 4.80 -31.20
N PRO A 365 -0.73 4.26 -30.72
CA PRO A 365 -0.64 2.88 -30.26
C PRO A 365 -1.48 2.63 -29.00
N VAL A 366 -1.62 1.36 -28.60
CA VAL A 366 -2.20 1.00 -27.29
C VAL A 366 -1.43 1.71 -26.18
N GLY A 367 -2.15 2.34 -25.26
CA GLY A 367 -1.59 3.16 -24.19
C GLY A 367 -1.57 4.66 -24.49
N THR A 368 -1.92 5.09 -25.73
CA THR A 368 -2.11 6.52 -26.00
C THR A 368 -3.37 7.01 -25.27
N VAL A 369 -3.18 7.99 -24.39
CA VAL A 369 -4.26 8.64 -23.65
C VAL A 369 -4.12 10.16 -23.77
N TYR A 370 -5.21 10.82 -24.14
CA TYR A 370 -5.34 12.26 -24.07
C TYR A 370 -6.07 12.63 -22.78
N LEU A 371 -5.42 13.48 -22.01
CA LEU A 371 -5.91 14.00 -20.73
C LEU A 371 -5.96 15.51 -20.82
N ALA A 372 -7.13 16.11 -20.59
CA ALA A 372 -7.29 17.53 -20.48
C ALA A 372 -7.76 17.93 -19.09
N GLY A 373 -7.27 19.06 -18.58
CA GLY A 373 -7.75 19.72 -17.40
C GLY A 373 -8.32 21.09 -17.76
N ALA A 374 -9.43 21.48 -17.16
CA ALA A 374 -10.03 22.82 -17.34
C ALA A 374 -10.28 23.44 -15.98
N ASP A 375 -9.95 24.73 -15.85
CA ASP A 375 -10.08 25.54 -14.63
C ASP A 375 -11.00 26.72 -14.91
N ALA A 376 -12.20 26.71 -14.32
CA ALA A 376 -13.19 27.75 -14.48
C ALA A 376 -12.76 29.09 -13.86
N ARG A 377 -11.93 29.07 -12.82
CA ARG A 377 -11.45 30.26 -12.10
C ARG A 377 -10.53 31.13 -12.97
N SER A 378 -9.63 30.47 -13.69
CA SER A 378 -8.63 31.13 -14.53
C SER A 378 -9.03 31.17 -16.01
N GLY A 379 -10.02 30.39 -16.43
CA GLY A 379 -10.38 30.17 -17.84
C GLY A 379 -9.35 29.37 -18.60
N LYS A 380 -8.31 28.84 -17.95
CA LYS A 380 -7.23 28.07 -18.57
C LYS A 380 -7.59 26.60 -18.71
N ALA A 381 -7.01 25.96 -19.69
CA ALA A 381 -7.02 24.52 -19.81
C ALA A 381 -5.60 23.99 -20.16
N TRP A 382 -5.41 22.73 -19.89
CA TRP A 382 -4.17 22.01 -20.13
C TRP A 382 -4.47 20.73 -20.89
N LEU A 383 -3.64 20.39 -21.86
CA LEU A 383 -3.74 19.16 -22.64
C LEU A 383 -2.45 18.36 -22.55
N MET A 384 -2.56 17.08 -22.29
CA MET A 384 -1.46 16.13 -22.23
C MET A 384 -1.76 14.96 -23.18
N ARG A 385 -0.78 14.57 -23.98
CA ARG A 385 -0.74 13.27 -24.64
C ARG A 385 0.18 12.35 -23.85
N LEU A 386 -0.34 11.24 -23.37
CA LEU A 386 0.37 10.25 -22.56
C LEU A 386 0.57 8.98 -23.38
N GLU A 387 1.77 8.43 -23.36
CA GLU A 387 2.11 7.14 -23.95
C GLU A 387 2.33 6.13 -22.82
N LEU A 388 1.23 5.54 -22.31
CA LEU A 388 1.20 4.66 -21.14
C LEU A 388 1.35 3.17 -21.49
N GLY A 389 1.48 2.87 -22.79
CA GLY A 389 1.43 1.55 -23.36
C GLY A 389 2.75 0.79 -23.30
N GLY A 390 3.12 0.22 -24.40
CA GLY A 390 4.14 -0.78 -24.55
C GLY A 390 3.53 -2.16 -24.31
N TYR A 391 4.01 -2.85 -23.30
CA TYR A 391 3.51 -4.18 -22.91
C TYR A 391 2.59 -4.13 -21.69
N ALA A 392 2.08 -2.94 -21.33
CA ALA A 392 1.27 -2.79 -20.14
C ALA A 392 -0.15 -3.37 -20.34
N GLU A 393 -0.63 -4.07 -19.33
CA GLU A 393 -2.01 -4.56 -19.30
C GLU A 393 -3.01 -3.39 -19.25
N ARG A 394 -4.22 -3.65 -19.75
CA ARG A 394 -5.34 -2.70 -19.75
C ARG A 394 -5.59 -2.05 -18.39
N SER A 395 -5.52 -2.84 -17.30
CA SER A 395 -5.66 -2.38 -15.92
C SER A 395 -4.58 -1.34 -15.54
N ILE A 396 -3.33 -1.60 -15.93
CA ILE A 396 -2.18 -0.74 -15.66
C ILE A 396 -2.30 0.59 -16.41
N ILE A 397 -2.68 0.56 -17.70
CA ILE A 397 -2.89 1.77 -18.49
C ILE A 397 -3.98 2.65 -17.87
N ARG A 398 -5.11 2.06 -17.48
CA ARG A 398 -6.22 2.76 -16.82
C ARG A 398 -5.80 3.36 -15.47
N THR A 399 -5.08 2.61 -14.64
CA THR A 399 -4.58 3.08 -13.34
C THR A 399 -3.62 4.25 -13.49
N ARG A 400 -2.67 4.16 -14.43
CA ARG A 400 -1.75 5.27 -14.72
C ARG A 400 -2.48 6.51 -15.22
N ALA A 401 -3.42 6.34 -16.15
CA ALA A 401 -4.22 7.46 -16.66
C ALA A 401 -5.02 8.15 -15.55
N ALA A 402 -5.57 7.38 -14.60
CA ALA A 402 -6.28 7.94 -13.45
C ALA A 402 -5.34 8.72 -12.51
N LEU A 403 -4.11 8.22 -12.26
CA LEU A 403 -3.13 8.95 -11.45
C LEU A 403 -2.71 10.27 -12.11
N TYR A 404 -2.48 10.29 -13.43
CA TYR A 404 -2.20 11.55 -14.15
C TYR A 404 -3.37 12.53 -14.06
N ALA A 405 -4.60 12.04 -14.09
CA ALA A 405 -5.78 12.89 -13.95
C ALA A 405 -5.90 13.50 -12.54
N LEU A 406 -5.62 12.71 -11.51
CA LEU A 406 -5.56 13.22 -10.13
C LEU A 406 -4.43 14.23 -9.95
N ASP A 407 -3.24 13.98 -10.52
CA ASP A 407 -2.14 14.94 -10.46
C ASP A 407 -2.47 16.24 -11.21
N LEU A 408 -3.17 16.15 -12.33
CA LEU A 408 -3.62 17.34 -13.05
C LEU A 408 -4.60 18.17 -12.21
N LEU A 409 -5.57 17.54 -11.53
CA LEU A 409 -6.45 18.23 -10.57
C LEU A 409 -5.65 18.90 -9.44
N ARG A 410 -4.69 18.15 -8.85
CA ARG A 410 -3.82 18.67 -7.79
C ARG A 410 -3.04 19.90 -8.25
N ARG A 411 -2.39 19.80 -9.40
CA ARG A 411 -1.57 20.89 -9.96
C ARG A 411 -2.40 22.11 -10.29
N MET A 412 -3.58 21.93 -10.89
CA MET A 412 -4.51 23.04 -11.14
C MET A 412 -4.97 23.69 -9.82
N ALA A 413 -5.29 22.89 -8.79
CA ALA A 413 -5.67 23.43 -7.48
C ALA A 413 -4.53 24.20 -6.80
N LEU A 414 -3.27 23.83 -7.04
CA LEU A 414 -2.07 24.51 -6.53
C LEU A 414 -1.60 25.67 -7.41
N ASP A 415 -2.21 25.88 -8.57
CA ASP A 415 -1.77 26.85 -9.60
C ASP A 415 -0.34 26.55 -10.12
N ILE A 416 0.04 25.26 -10.14
CA ILE A 416 1.33 24.76 -10.63
C ILE A 416 1.15 24.23 -12.07
N PRO A 417 1.93 24.68 -13.05
CA PRO A 417 1.86 24.14 -14.41
C PRO A 417 2.15 22.63 -14.43
N PRO A 418 1.32 21.81 -15.09
CA PRO A 418 1.61 20.39 -15.27
C PRO A 418 2.86 20.21 -16.16
N GLU A 419 3.72 19.25 -15.80
CA GLU A 419 4.84 18.86 -16.64
C GLU A 419 4.33 18.21 -17.94
N ASN A 420 4.97 18.52 -19.05
CA ASN A 420 4.62 17.97 -20.38
C ASN A 420 3.17 18.24 -20.82
N ALA A 421 2.53 19.26 -20.27
CA ALA A 421 1.22 19.69 -20.71
C ALA A 421 1.32 20.92 -21.62
N HIS A 422 0.49 20.93 -22.62
CA HIS A 422 0.34 22.07 -23.51
C HIS A 422 -0.77 22.97 -22.97
N PRO A 423 -0.51 24.28 -22.75
CA PRO A 423 -1.54 25.20 -22.35
C PRO A 423 -2.54 25.39 -23.51
N VAL A 424 -3.81 25.31 -23.21
CA VAL A 424 -4.88 25.62 -24.14
C VAL A 424 -5.31 27.06 -23.84
N PRO A 425 -5.07 28.02 -24.74
CA PRO A 425 -5.18 29.44 -24.45
C PRO A 425 -6.60 29.90 -24.14
N SER A 426 -7.62 29.24 -24.72
CA SER A 426 -9.03 29.50 -24.45
C SER A 426 -9.90 28.33 -24.88
N LYS A 427 -11.18 28.34 -24.43
CA LYS A 427 -12.20 27.38 -24.89
C LYS A 427 -12.49 27.47 -26.40
N ASP A 428 -12.12 28.60 -27.04
CA ASP A 428 -12.37 28.90 -28.47
C ASP A 428 -11.13 28.61 -29.33
N VAL A 429 -10.14 27.87 -28.80
CA VAL A 429 -8.96 27.43 -29.54
C VAL A 429 -9.39 26.53 -30.70
N LYS A 430 -8.79 26.78 -31.88
CA LYS A 430 -9.06 25.96 -33.05
C LYS A 430 -8.62 24.50 -32.78
N PRO A 431 -9.51 23.52 -33.03
CA PRO A 431 -9.22 22.12 -32.73
C PRO A 431 -7.92 21.58 -33.39
N GLU A 432 -7.55 22.12 -34.56
CA GLU A 432 -6.35 21.74 -35.29
C GLU A 432 -5.06 21.94 -34.45
N THR A 433 -5.07 22.94 -33.57
CA THR A 433 -3.92 23.23 -32.69
C THR A 433 -3.83 22.31 -31.50
N LEU A 434 -4.83 21.46 -31.27
CA LEU A 434 -4.92 20.51 -30.14
C LEU A 434 -4.66 19.07 -30.56
N ASP A 435 -4.44 18.80 -31.82
CA ASP A 435 -4.08 17.46 -32.33
C ASP A 435 -2.55 17.30 -32.28
N ILE A 436 -2.06 16.98 -31.05
CA ILE A 436 -0.63 16.81 -30.70
C ILE A 436 -0.21 15.36 -30.63
#